data_8583d17923a8da0b4afb3e0ebf8df179
#
_entry.id   8583d17923a8da0b4afb3e0ebf8df179
#
_cell.length_a   1.000
_cell.length_b   1.000
_cell.length_c   1.000
_cell.angle_alpha   90.00
_cell.angle_beta   90.00
_cell.angle_gamma   90.00
#
_symmetry.space_group_name_H-M   'P 1'
#
loop_
_entity.id
_entity.type
_entity.pdbx_description
1 polymer ?
#
loop_
_entity_poly.entity_id
_entity_poly.type
_entity_poly.pdbx_seq_one_letter_code
_entity_poly.pdbx_strand_id
1 'polypeptide(L)'
;MALPSGSGSEILRNAAIHNNNATTAQVDFGGTTGTGSVRSTGNTSGVVAVPANVIITVLTITHTDLIGGACNVQIDWQGSGTNIVIFKNAMQAGNTTLVFNDKFVLREGDILKLYNGAANSDWHVSFIYQDWT
;
A
#
# COMPACT_ATOMS: atom_id res chain seq x y z
N MET A 1 14.48 11.83 10.47
CA MET A 1 13.67 10.97 11.34
C MET A 1 14.31 10.90 12.71
N ALA A 2 13.54 11.15 13.75
CA ALA A 2 14.02 10.98 15.12
C ALA A 2 14.15 9.48 15.43
N LEU A 3 15.16 9.11 16.20
CA LEU A 3 15.29 7.75 16.68
C LEU A 3 14.21 7.45 17.72
N PRO A 4 13.67 6.23 17.77
CA PRO A 4 12.68 5.85 18.77
C PRO A 4 13.25 5.95 20.18
N SER A 5 12.47 6.51 21.07
CA SER A 5 12.86 6.67 22.49
C SER A 5 12.51 5.44 23.35
N GLY A 6 11.99 4.38 22.74
CA GLY A 6 11.55 3.18 23.45
C GLY A 6 10.13 3.24 23.98
N SER A 7 9.42 4.34 23.78
CA SER A 7 8.02 4.49 24.22
C SER A 7 7.01 4.46 23.06
N GLY A 8 7.44 4.05 21.89
CA GLY A 8 6.58 3.93 20.73
C GLY A 8 5.62 2.75 20.79
N SER A 9 4.63 2.74 19.91
CA SER A 9 3.68 1.65 19.73
C SER A 9 3.89 0.96 18.37
N GLU A 10 3.52 -0.32 18.34
CA GLU A 10 3.61 -1.14 17.13
C GLU A 10 2.30 -1.89 16.94
N ILE A 11 1.69 -1.73 15.78
CA ILE A 11 0.40 -2.33 15.48
C ILE A 11 0.47 -3.01 14.12
N LEU A 12 0.00 -4.25 14.05
CA LEU A 12 -0.22 -4.94 12.79
C LEU A 12 -1.54 -4.45 12.19
N ARG A 13 -1.48 -3.97 10.95
CA ARG A 13 -2.63 -3.46 10.20
C ARG A 13 -2.71 -4.07 8.83
N ASN A 14 -3.86 -3.93 8.21
CA ASN A 14 -4.03 -4.25 6.79
C ASN A 14 -4.83 -3.17 6.08
N ALA A 15 -4.70 -3.14 4.76
CA ALA A 15 -5.53 -2.36 3.87
C ALA A 15 -6.05 -3.27 2.77
N ALA A 16 -7.34 -3.19 2.48
CA ALA A 16 -7.97 -3.92 1.40
C ALA A 16 -8.55 -2.93 0.39
N ILE A 17 -8.27 -3.14 -0.88
CA ILE A 17 -8.66 -2.23 -1.95
C ILE A 17 -9.33 -3.04 -3.05
N HIS A 18 -10.57 -2.66 -3.39
CA HIS A 18 -11.27 -3.19 -4.53
C HIS A 18 -11.35 -2.13 -5.62
N ASN A 19 -10.79 -2.42 -6.78
CA ASN A 19 -10.76 -1.51 -7.92
C ASN A 19 -11.70 -1.99 -9.04
N ASN A 20 -12.72 -1.20 -9.33
CA ASN A 20 -13.63 -1.46 -10.44
C ASN A 20 -13.12 -0.91 -11.77
N ASN A 21 -12.06 -0.15 -11.77
CA ASN A 21 -11.49 0.51 -12.94
C ASN A 21 -9.97 0.32 -12.99
N ALA A 22 -9.42 0.40 -14.21
CA ALA A 22 -7.97 0.48 -14.37
C ALA A 22 -7.50 1.82 -13.78
N THR A 23 -6.80 1.76 -12.66
CA THR A 23 -6.43 2.97 -11.92
C THR A 23 -5.28 2.73 -10.94
N THR A 24 -4.80 3.80 -10.36
CA THR A 24 -3.84 3.79 -9.27
C THR A 24 -4.56 4.08 -7.95
N ALA A 25 -4.41 3.21 -6.99
CA ALA A 25 -4.91 3.40 -5.63
C ALA A 25 -3.77 3.79 -4.70
N GLN A 26 -4.07 4.65 -3.73
CA GLN A 26 -3.15 4.99 -2.65
C GLN A 26 -3.55 4.21 -1.39
N VAL A 27 -2.58 3.61 -0.72
CA VAL A 27 -2.83 2.84 0.49
C VAL A 27 -3.10 3.79 1.67
N ASP A 28 -4.17 3.54 2.39
CA ASP A 28 -4.49 4.27 3.62
C ASP A 28 -3.88 3.53 4.81
N PHE A 29 -2.92 4.15 5.47
CA PHE A 29 -2.27 3.61 6.66
C PHE A 29 -2.97 3.97 7.96
N GLY A 30 -3.91 4.93 7.92
CA GLY A 30 -4.58 5.45 9.10
C GLY A 30 -5.81 4.69 9.54
N GLY A 31 -6.06 3.50 9.01
CA GLY A 31 -7.20 2.68 9.40
C GLY A 31 -7.33 2.53 10.91
N THR A 32 -8.56 2.45 11.40
CA THR A 32 -8.81 2.24 12.82
C THR A 32 -8.17 0.93 13.28
N THR A 33 -7.74 0.91 14.50
CA THR A 33 -6.99 -0.16 15.13
C THR A 33 -7.52 -1.54 14.75
N GLY A 34 -6.69 -2.31 14.07
CA GLY A 34 -6.98 -3.71 13.76
C GLY A 34 -7.91 -3.98 12.59
N THR A 35 -8.45 -2.98 11.92
CA THR A 35 -9.44 -3.22 10.87
C THR A 35 -8.96 -2.91 9.45
N GLY A 36 -7.95 -2.09 9.26
CA GLY A 36 -7.58 -1.67 7.92
C GLY A 36 -8.65 -0.84 7.22
N SER A 37 -8.40 -0.46 6.00
CA SER A 37 -9.33 0.31 5.19
C SER A 37 -9.72 -0.44 3.92
N VAL A 38 -10.92 -0.20 3.43
CA VAL A 38 -11.39 -0.71 2.14
C VAL A 38 -11.61 0.46 1.21
N ARG A 39 -11.04 0.36 0.02
CA ARG A 39 -11.18 1.40 -0.99
C ARG A 39 -11.55 0.81 -2.33
N SER A 40 -12.41 1.50 -3.05
CA SER A 40 -12.89 1.03 -4.36
C SER A 40 -12.18 1.68 -5.54
N THR A 41 -11.56 2.81 -5.36
CA THR A 41 -10.80 3.52 -6.41
C THR A 41 -9.75 4.39 -5.75
N GLY A 42 -8.79 4.88 -6.48
CA GLY A 42 -7.67 5.66 -5.98
C GLY A 42 -8.04 6.89 -5.15
N ASN A 43 -8.76 6.66 -4.09
CA ASN A 43 -9.24 7.71 -3.21
C ASN A 43 -8.12 8.24 -2.32
N THR A 44 -8.08 9.53 -2.19
CA THR A 44 -7.08 10.25 -1.41
C THR A 44 -7.55 10.65 -0.02
N SER A 45 -8.78 10.32 0.36
CA SER A 45 -9.23 10.56 1.73
C SER A 45 -8.58 9.58 2.69
N GLY A 46 -8.19 10.03 3.87
CA GLY A 46 -7.49 9.23 4.86
C GLY A 46 -5.99 9.54 4.93
N VAL A 47 -5.24 8.71 5.62
CA VAL A 47 -3.81 8.91 5.87
C VAL A 47 -3.02 8.11 4.83
N VAL A 48 -2.73 8.73 3.68
CA VAL A 48 -1.99 8.07 2.60
C VAL A 48 -0.49 8.35 2.66
N ALA A 49 -0.08 9.54 3.06
CA ALA A 49 1.33 9.82 3.35
C ALA A 49 1.67 9.31 4.75
N VAL A 50 2.81 8.64 4.87
CA VAL A 50 3.27 8.17 6.19
C VAL A 50 3.47 9.36 7.12
N PRO A 51 2.83 9.38 8.30
CA PRO A 51 2.92 10.51 9.22
C PRO A 51 4.33 10.72 9.80
N ALA A 52 4.54 11.89 10.40
CA ALA A 52 5.77 12.18 11.14
C ALA A 52 5.98 11.19 12.29
N ASN A 53 7.21 10.78 12.51
CA ASN A 53 7.61 9.82 13.55
C ASN A 53 6.98 8.44 13.39
N VAL A 54 6.52 8.09 12.20
CA VAL A 54 5.95 6.78 11.88
C VAL A 54 6.83 6.06 10.88
N ILE A 55 7.00 4.77 11.09
CA ILE A 55 7.64 3.86 10.15
C ILE A 55 6.62 2.78 9.78
N ILE A 56 6.44 2.54 8.50
CA ILE A 56 5.61 1.46 7.98
C ILE A 56 6.53 0.37 7.43
N THR A 57 6.39 -0.85 7.93
CA THR A 57 7.03 -2.02 7.34
C THR A 57 5.97 -2.82 6.59
N VAL A 58 6.04 -2.82 5.28
CA VAL A 58 5.13 -3.62 4.45
C VAL A 58 5.60 -5.06 4.48
N LEU A 59 4.69 -5.97 4.82
CA LEU A 59 4.99 -7.40 4.95
C LEU A 59 4.63 -8.16 3.69
N THR A 60 3.42 -7.97 3.20
CA THR A 60 2.88 -8.72 2.06
C THR A 60 1.91 -7.86 1.28
N ILE A 61 1.98 -7.95 -0.04
CA ILE A 61 0.99 -7.36 -0.94
C ILE A 61 0.46 -8.48 -1.82
N THR A 62 -0.86 -8.65 -1.88
CA THR A 62 -1.51 -9.55 -2.82
C THR A 62 -2.31 -8.76 -3.83
N HIS A 63 -2.30 -9.22 -5.07
CA HIS A 63 -3.09 -8.66 -6.15
C HIS A 63 -3.83 -9.79 -6.87
N THR A 64 -5.15 -9.77 -6.81
CA THR A 64 -6.01 -10.70 -7.52
C THR A 64 -6.66 -9.96 -8.67
N ASP A 65 -6.45 -10.46 -9.88
CA ASP A 65 -7.00 -9.88 -11.09
C ASP A 65 -8.02 -10.85 -11.69
N LEU A 66 -9.25 -10.38 -11.88
CA LEU A 66 -10.33 -11.20 -12.42
C LEU A 66 -10.36 -11.20 -13.95
N ILE A 67 -9.72 -10.25 -14.58
CA ILE A 67 -9.77 -10.06 -16.04
C ILE A 67 -8.41 -10.33 -16.70
N GLY A 68 -7.35 -9.96 -16.03
CA GLY A 68 -6.00 -9.99 -16.56
C GLY A 68 -5.52 -8.61 -17.00
N GLY A 69 -4.26 -8.33 -16.76
CA GLY A 69 -3.67 -7.04 -17.12
C GLY A 69 -2.35 -6.77 -16.41
N ALA A 70 -1.85 -5.58 -16.60
CA ALA A 70 -0.63 -5.13 -15.93
C ALA A 70 -0.91 -4.69 -14.49
N CYS A 71 0.06 -4.87 -13.61
CA CYS A 71 0.02 -4.27 -12.28
C CYS A 71 1.42 -3.81 -11.86
N ASN A 72 1.48 -2.84 -10.98
CA ASN A 72 2.74 -2.46 -10.35
C ASN A 72 2.52 -1.88 -8.95
N VAL A 73 3.58 -1.92 -8.17
CA VAL A 73 3.66 -1.31 -6.84
C VAL A 73 4.71 -0.22 -6.90
N GLN A 74 4.35 0.97 -6.48
CA GLN A 74 5.19 2.16 -6.55
C GLN A 74 5.23 2.86 -5.20
N ILE A 75 6.32 3.54 -4.94
CA ILE A 75 6.44 4.47 -3.82
C ILE A 75 6.57 5.88 -4.41
N ASP A 76 5.65 6.77 -4.05
CA ASP A 76 5.81 8.18 -4.29
C ASP A 76 6.75 8.73 -3.22
N TRP A 77 7.97 9.05 -3.62
CA TRP A 77 9.04 9.46 -2.72
C TRP A 77 8.67 10.76 -2.01
N GLN A 78 8.36 10.64 -0.72
CA GLN A 78 8.02 11.77 0.15
C GLN A 78 6.92 12.69 -0.42
N GLY A 79 5.98 12.13 -1.18
CA GLY A 79 4.91 12.90 -1.79
C GLY A 79 5.35 13.89 -2.86
N SER A 80 6.56 13.74 -3.39
CA SER A 80 7.15 14.66 -4.37
C SER A 80 6.61 14.50 -5.79
N GLY A 81 5.83 13.45 -6.05
CA GLY A 81 5.41 13.08 -7.39
C GLY A 81 6.43 12.20 -8.14
N THR A 82 7.59 11.95 -7.54
CA THR A 82 8.58 11.02 -8.10
C THR A 82 8.25 9.60 -7.67
N ASN A 83 7.80 8.77 -8.61
CA ASN A 83 7.40 7.40 -8.34
C ASN A 83 8.56 6.43 -8.57
N ILE A 84 8.83 5.61 -7.57
CA ILE A 84 9.80 4.53 -7.64
C ILE A 84 9.04 3.22 -7.74
N VAL A 85 9.22 2.51 -8.85
CA VAL A 85 8.57 1.20 -9.06
C VAL A 85 9.39 0.15 -8.35
N ILE A 86 8.75 -0.58 -7.42
CA ILE A 86 9.39 -1.64 -6.66
C ILE A 86 8.98 -3.04 -7.11
N PHE A 87 7.85 -3.15 -7.79
CA PHE A 87 7.37 -4.40 -8.35
C PHE A 87 6.56 -4.08 -9.60
N LYS A 88 6.77 -4.86 -10.66
CA LYS A 88 6.04 -4.69 -11.92
C LYS A 88 5.76 -6.03 -12.57
N ASN A 89 4.52 -6.25 -12.94
CA ASN A 89 4.11 -7.35 -13.79
C ASN A 89 3.40 -6.77 -15.01
N ALA A 90 3.92 -7.03 -16.20
CA ALA A 90 3.34 -6.50 -17.43
C ALA A 90 2.06 -7.24 -17.85
N MET A 91 1.92 -8.51 -17.46
CA MET A 91 0.80 -9.35 -17.85
C MET A 91 0.47 -10.34 -16.74
N GLN A 92 -0.59 -10.07 -15.98
CA GLN A 92 -1.17 -11.04 -15.07
C GLN A 92 -2.34 -11.72 -15.75
N ALA A 93 -2.41 -13.06 -15.68
CA ALA A 93 -3.55 -13.81 -16.22
C ALA A 93 -4.81 -13.52 -15.39
N GLY A 94 -5.97 -13.50 -16.04
CA GLY A 94 -7.23 -13.36 -15.32
C GLY A 94 -7.49 -14.51 -14.35
N ASN A 95 -8.22 -14.22 -13.27
CA ASN A 95 -8.52 -15.14 -12.18
C ASN A 95 -7.26 -15.70 -11.49
N THR A 96 -6.22 -14.92 -11.39
CA THR A 96 -4.99 -15.29 -10.72
C THR A 96 -4.63 -14.29 -9.62
N THR A 97 -3.85 -14.75 -8.66
CA THR A 97 -3.34 -13.92 -7.58
C THR A 97 -1.81 -13.89 -7.62
N LEU A 98 -1.26 -12.68 -7.59
CA LEU A 98 0.16 -12.47 -7.36
C LEU A 98 0.39 -12.13 -5.90
N VAL A 99 1.47 -12.67 -5.35
CA VAL A 99 1.91 -12.39 -3.98
C VAL A 99 3.30 -11.78 -4.04
N PHE A 100 3.41 -10.59 -3.46
CA PHE A 100 4.69 -9.91 -3.30
C PHE A 100 5.07 -9.96 -1.82
N ASN A 101 6.09 -10.75 -1.49
CA ASN A 101 6.49 -11.04 -0.11
C ASN A 101 7.76 -10.32 0.33
N ASP A 102 8.41 -9.60 -0.55
CA ASP A 102 9.61 -8.86 -0.18
C ASP A 102 9.23 -7.69 0.73
N LYS A 103 9.77 -7.72 1.93
CA LYS A 103 9.49 -6.66 2.91
C LYS A 103 10.23 -5.41 2.54
N PHE A 104 9.57 -4.27 2.73
CA PHE A 104 10.19 -2.97 2.55
C PHE A 104 9.62 -1.95 3.52
N VAL A 105 10.37 -0.88 3.73
CA VAL A 105 10.06 0.14 4.71
C VAL A 105 9.63 1.43 4.00
N LEU A 106 8.56 2.02 4.51
CA LEU A 106 8.13 3.36 4.14
C LEU A 106 8.38 4.28 5.33
N ARG A 107 8.84 5.47 5.06
CA ARG A 107 9.12 6.48 6.07
C ARG A 107 8.24 7.71 5.86
N GLU A 108 8.35 8.64 6.79
CA GLU A 108 7.60 9.89 6.75
C GLU A 108 7.52 10.50 5.35
N GLY A 109 6.31 10.79 4.92
CA GLY A 109 6.01 11.42 3.64
C GLY A 109 5.83 10.47 2.46
N ASP A 110 6.29 9.22 2.55
CA ASP A 110 6.13 8.25 1.46
C ASP A 110 4.65 7.87 1.27
N ILE A 111 4.27 7.65 0.02
CA ILE A 111 2.94 7.19 -0.35
C ILE A 111 3.09 5.87 -1.12
N LEU A 112 2.40 4.82 -0.67
CA LEU A 112 2.37 3.55 -1.37
C LEU A 112 1.24 3.56 -2.40
N LYS A 113 1.59 3.36 -3.65
CA LYS A 113 0.65 3.36 -4.78
C LYS A 113 0.59 1.98 -5.42
N LEU A 114 -0.62 1.54 -5.70
CA LEU A 114 -0.92 0.24 -6.30
C LEU A 114 -1.65 0.48 -7.61
N TYR A 115 -1.02 0.13 -8.71
CA TYR A 115 -1.60 0.30 -10.04
C TYR A 115 -2.10 -1.04 -10.60
N ASN A 116 -3.30 -1.03 -11.14
CA ASN A 116 -3.80 -2.14 -11.96
C ASN A 116 -4.34 -1.61 -13.29
N GLY A 117 -3.96 -2.28 -14.36
CA GLY A 117 -4.34 -1.90 -15.72
C GLY A 117 -5.69 -2.45 -16.17
N ALA A 118 -6.39 -3.22 -15.33
CA ALA A 118 -7.69 -3.79 -15.64
C ALA A 118 -8.68 -3.54 -14.50
N ALA A 119 -9.97 -3.55 -14.84
CA ALA A 119 -11.04 -3.44 -13.84
C ALA A 119 -11.18 -4.74 -13.02
N ASN A 120 -11.90 -4.67 -11.91
CA ASN A 120 -12.18 -5.81 -11.02
C ASN A 120 -10.92 -6.47 -10.47
N SER A 121 -10.08 -5.66 -9.89
CA SER A 121 -8.86 -6.10 -9.22
C SER A 121 -8.94 -5.85 -7.73
N ASP A 122 -8.43 -6.79 -6.94
CA ASP A 122 -8.40 -6.70 -5.50
C ASP A 122 -6.97 -6.68 -4.99
N TRP A 123 -6.69 -5.74 -4.10
CA TRP A 123 -5.42 -5.61 -3.43
C TRP A 123 -5.59 -5.84 -1.93
N HIS A 124 -4.64 -6.52 -1.33
CA HIS A 124 -4.54 -6.63 0.12
C HIS A 124 -3.10 -6.37 0.54
N VAL A 125 -2.93 -5.47 1.50
CA VAL A 125 -1.62 -5.10 2.04
C VAL A 125 -1.60 -5.34 3.53
N SER A 126 -0.63 -6.12 3.99
CA SER A 126 -0.35 -6.31 5.42
C SER A 126 0.89 -5.52 5.79
N PHE A 127 0.83 -4.77 6.87
CA PHE A 127 1.94 -3.93 7.29
C PHE A 127 1.98 -3.74 8.81
N ILE A 128 3.16 -3.41 9.31
CA ILE A 128 3.36 -3.01 10.69
C ILE A 128 3.43 -1.49 10.73
N TYR A 129 2.61 -0.89 11.56
CA TYR A 129 2.57 0.54 11.81
C TYR A 129 3.30 0.82 13.12
N GLN A 130 4.47 1.44 13.04
CA GLN A 130 5.29 1.77 14.19
C GLN A 130 5.23 3.28 14.43
N ASP A 131 4.62 3.68 15.52
CA ASP A 131 4.48 5.08 15.92
C ASP A 131 5.42 5.37 17.10
N TRP A 132 6.32 6.31 16.90
CA TRP A 132 7.35 6.70 17.86
C TRP A 132 7.10 8.08 18.49
N THR A 133 5.89 8.58 18.36
CA THR A 133 5.52 9.84 19.02
C THR A 133 5.32 9.74 20.50
#